data_b31ed2f0e3b4b742eb93ef5bd26f8b29
#
_entry.id   b31ed2f0e3b4b742eb93ef5bd26f8b29
#
_cell.length_a   1.000
_cell.length_b   1.000
_cell.length_c   1.000
_cell.angle_alpha   90.00
_cell.angle_beta   90.00
_cell.angle_gamma   90.00
#
_symmetry.space_group_name_H-M   'P 1'
#
loop_
_entity.id
_entity.type
_entity.pdbx_description
1 polymer ?
#
loop_
_entity_poly.entity_id
_entity_poly.type
_entity_poly.pdbx_seq_one_letter_code
_entity_poly.pdbx_strand_id
1 'polypeptide(L)'
;METLKGSAFKKPFPHLIFDNFYNQEELDLIWEELNFYTKPNKLFEAKDFGGLVDKTNSHAIILDSLYSSKFRSISNILTVNRKMFDPDIMSSFSKIHECCEGVIHANSDMTKVRYYHDKEYYEPHTDLAYQFLSFSYFYKEPKKFSGGDLFFPKHNHEYLCKNNSMIIFPGWVEHGVTEVSIDNSDYYDGYGRYCISNFFGHINTNQKNETKVVTKNFTSIEETLDYFKKVSSKKK
;
A
#
# COMPACT_ATOMS: atom_id res chain seq x y z
N MET A 1 20.14 -18.29 -2.77
CA MET A 1 19.20 -17.22 -2.39
C MET A 1 20.04 -16.00 -2.02
N GLU A 2 19.91 -14.91 -2.75
CA GLU A 2 20.52 -13.66 -2.30
C GLU A 2 19.86 -13.21 -1.00
N THR A 3 20.69 -12.90 0.00
CA THR A 3 20.20 -12.45 1.29
C THR A 3 19.59 -11.05 1.11
N LEU A 4 18.31 -10.90 1.42
CA LEU A 4 17.63 -9.62 1.38
C LEU A 4 18.33 -8.63 2.34
N LYS A 5 18.89 -7.54 1.80
CA LYS A 5 19.60 -6.53 2.59
C LYS A 5 18.67 -5.38 2.90
N GLY A 6 18.27 -5.28 4.18
CA GLY A 6 17.52 -4.14 4.71
C GLY A 6 18.43 -3.23 5.53
N SER A 7 18.12 -1.94 5.50
CA SER A 7 18.76 -0.91 6.34
C SER A 7 17.79 -0.45 7.42
N ALA A 8 18.17 -0.63 8.70
CA ALA A 8 17.35 -0.30 9.85
C ALA A 8 17.75 1.04 10.47
N PHE A 9 16.78 1.91 10.73
CA PHE A 9 17.00 3.24 11.27
C PHE A 9 16.14 3.48 12.51
N LYS A 10 16.75 4.04 13.56
CA LYS A 10 16.03 4.47 14.78
C LYS A 10 15.54 5.91 14.68
N LYS A 11 16.19 6.74 13.88
CA LYS A 11 15.91 8.18 13.70
C LYS A 11 15.68 8.48 12.22
N PRO A 12 14.84 9.49 11.91
CA PRO A 12 14.10 10.37 12.82
C PRO A 12 12.90 9.68 13.50
N PHE A 13 12.49 8.53 13.03
CA PHE A 13 11.52 7.58 13.60
C PHE A 13 11.99 6.16 13.25
N PRO A 14 11.53 5.10 13.93
CA PRO A 14 11.94 3.76 13.58
C PRO A 14 11.39 3.35 12.20
N HIS A 15 12.28 2.98 11.30
CA HIS A 15 11.90 2.50 9.96
C HIS A 15 12.94 1.53 9.39
N LEU A 16 12.49 0.70 8.44
CA LEU A 16 13.31 -0.27 7.72
C LEU A 16 13.16 0.01 6.22
N ILE A 17 14.28 0.05 5.50
CA ILE A 17 14.33 0.29 4.07
C ILE A 17 14.96 -0.92 3.38
N PHE A 18 14.36 -1.35 2.29
CA PHE A 18 14.91 -2.33 1.36
C PHE A 18 15.06 -1.71 -0.03
N ASP A 19 16.22 -1.88 -0.62
CA ASP A 19 16.44 -1.69 -2.05
C ASP A 19 16.35 -3.05 -2.75
N ASN A 20 15.77 -3.08 -3.94
CA ASN A 20 15.58 -4.31 -4.72
C ASN A 20 14.88 -5.42 -3.90
N PHE A 21 13.74 -5.07 -3.29
CA PHE A 21 13.02 -5.96 -2.40
C PHE A 21 12.51 -7.23 -3.08
N TYR A 22 12.01 -7.10 -4.30
CA TYR A 22 11.50 -8.20 -5.09
C TYR A 22 12.57 -8.66 -6.09
N ASN A 23 12.68 -9.97 -6.27
CA ASN A 23 13.50 -10.54 -7.34
C ASN A 23 12.81 -10.40 -8.71
N GLN A 24 13.47 -10.81 -9.79
CA GLN A 24 12.93 -10.59 -11.14
C GLN A 24 11.62 -11.38 -11.39
N GLU A 25 11.51 -12.61 -10.92
CA GLU A 25 10.30 -13.42 -11.08
C GLU A 25 9.12 -12.79 -10.33
N GLU A 26 9.35 -12.29 -9.11
CA GLU A 26 8.36 -11.56 -8.33
C GLU A 26 7.96 -10.25 -9.01
N LEU A 27 8.91 -9.53 -9.61
CA LEU A 27 8.65 -8.29 -10.35
C LEU A 27 7.80 -8.55 -11.60
N ASP A 28 8.07 -9.62 -12.34
CA ASP A 28 7.31 -9.97 -13.54
C ASP A 28 5.82 -10.22 -13.18
N LEU A 29 5.57 -10.96 -12.09
CA LEU A 29 4.22 -11.19 -11.57
C LEU A 29 3.54 -9.89 -11.10
N ILE A 30 4.27 -9.02 -10.39
CA ILE A 30 3.76 -7.73 -9.94
C ILE A 30 3.39 -6.85 -11.14
N TRP A 31 4.28 -6.77 -12.15
CA TRP A 31 4.03 -5.93 -13.33
C TRP A 31 2.90 -6.45 -14.22
N GLU A 32 2.70 -7.76 -14.30
CA GLU A 32 1.53 -8.32 -14.98
C GLU A 32 0.23 -7.76 -14.39
N GLU A 33 0.11 -7.75 -13.07
CA GLU A 33 -1.09 -7.26 -12.37
C GLU A 33 -1.18 -5.72 -12.36
N LEU A 34 -0.08 -4.98 -12.17
CA LEU A 34 -0.07 -3.52 -12.26
C LEU A 34 -0.49 -3.04 -13.65
N ASN A 35 -0.02 -3.68 -14.73
CA ASN A 35 -0.44 -3.37 -16.09
C ASN A 35 -1.92 -3.66 -16.33
N PHE A 36 -2.51 -4.62 -15.63
CA PHE A 36 -3.95 -4.84 -15.68
C PHE A 36 -4.71 -3.70 -15.03
N TYR A 37 -4.30 -3.24 -13.84
CA TYR A 37 -5.00 -2.16 -13.13
C TYR A 37 -4.87 -0.81 -13.81
N THR A 38 -3.81 -0.55 -14.57
CA THR A 38 -3.65 0.72 -15.30
C THR A 38 -4.60 0.87 -16.49
N LYS A 39 -5.32 -0.18 -16.88
CA LYS A 39 -6.32 -0.10 -17.95
C LYS A 39 -7.52 0.76 -17.51
N PRO A 40 -8.23 1.40 -18.45
CA PRO A 40 -9.42 2.18 -18.15
C PRO A 40 -10.43 1.42 -17.28
N ASN A 41 -11.01 2.11 -16.32
CA ASN A 41 -12.03 1.58 -15.39
C ASN A 41 -11.57 0.45 -14.46
N LYS A 42 -10.26 0.30 -14.21
CA LYS A 42 -9.71 -0.71 -13.27
C LYS A 42 -9.27 -0.12 -11.93
N LEU A 43 -8.81 1.12 -11.93
CA LEU A 43 -8.56 1.89 -10.72
C LEU A 43 -9.70 2.89 -10.48
N PHE A 44 -9.89 3.27 -9.25
CA PHE A 44 -10.94 4.18 -8.81
C PHE A 44 -10.31 5.36 -8.09
N GLU A 45 -11.03 6.49 -8.05
CA GLU A 45 -10.58 7.62 -7.25
C GLU A 45 -10.34 7.18 -5.80
N ALA A 46 -9.17 7.47 -5.25
CA ALA A 46 -8.77 6.98 -3.93
C ALA A 46 -9.72 7.43 -2.81
N LYS A 47 -10.40 8.55 -2.98
CA LYS A 47 -11.45 9.03 -2.06
C LYS A 47 -12.61 8.04 -1.89
N ASP A 48 -12.92 7.23 -2.91
CA ASP A 48 -13.98 6.22 -2.89
C ASP A 48 -13.51 4.88 -2.30
N PHE A 49 -12.19 4.69 -2.18
CA PHE A 49 -11.54 3.47 -1.70
C PHE A 49 -10.68 3.68 -0.45
N GLY A 50 -11.22 4.43 0.52
CA GLY A 50 -10.57 4.63 1.83
C GLY A 50 -9.34 5.54 1.79
N GLY A 51 -9.20 6.37 0.75
CA GLY A 51 -8.42 7.60 0.82
C GLY A 51 -9.16 8.61 1.69
N LEU A 52 -8.42 9.51 2.34
CA LEU A 52 -9.05 10.61 3.03
C LEU A 52 -9.62 11.58 1.99
N VAL A 53 -10.95 11.77 2.04
CA VAL A 53 -11.66 12.74 1.20
C VAL A 53 -11.00 14.10 1.40
N ASP A 54 -10.81 14.85 0.32
CA ASP A 54 -10.17 16.16 0.28
C ASP A 54 -8.64 16.19 0.52
N LYS A 55 -8.00 15.01 0.72
CA LYS A 55 -6.54 14.95 0.92
C LYS A 55 -5.78 14.25 -0.21
N THR A 56 -6.47 13.54 -1.08
CA THR A 56 -5.85 12.83 -2.21
C THR A 56 -6.72 12.87 -3.45
N ASN A 57 -6.07 13.02 -4.59
CA ASN A 57 -6.69 12.92 -5.91
C ASN A 57 -6.14 11.74 -6.73
N SER A 58 -5.36 10.87 -6.10
CA SER A 58 -4.79 9.67 -6.72
C SER A 58 -5.85 8.59 -7.01
N HIS A 59 -5.47 7.56 -7.75
CA HIS A 59 -6.29 6.39 -8.03
C HIS A 59 -5.81 5.18 -7.23
N ALA A 60 -6.74 4.35 -6.78
CA ALA A 60 -6.43 3.20 -5.94
C ALA A 60 -7.41 2.05 -6.13
N ILE A 61 -6.97 0.87 -5.66
CA ILE A 61 -7.82 -0.31 -5.48
C ILE A 61 -7.37 -1.07 -4.23
N ILE A 62 -8.34 -1.55 -3.43
CA ILE A 62 -8.07 -2.41 -2.28
C ILE A 62 -8.19 -3.85 -2.74
N LEU A 63 -7.08 -4.56 -2.82
CA LEU A 63 -7.04 -5.93 -3.33
C LEU A 63 -7.82 -6.90 -2.43
N ASP A 64 -7.75 -6.74 -1.12
CA ASP A 64 -8.47 -7.57 -0.16
C ASP A 64 -10.00 -7.43 -0.25
N SER A 65 -10.49 -6.35 -0.86
CA SER A 65 -11.92 -6.17 -1.15
C SER A 65 -12.35 -6.88 -2.42
N LEU A 66 -11.43 -7.07 -3.38
CA LEU A 66 -11.69 -7.79 -4.63
C LEU A 66 -11.53 -9.29 -4.46
N TYR A 67 -10.48 -9.70 -3.78
CA TYR A 67 -10.10 -11.09 -3.60
C TYR A 67 -10.40 -11.51 -2.18
N SER A 68 -11.54 -12.16 -1.97
CA SER A 68 -11.85 -12.75 -0.67
C SER A 68 -10.77 -13.78 -0.28
N SER A 69 -10.75 -14.20 0.98
CA SER A 69 -9.74 -15.15 1.49
C SER A 69 -9.59 -16.42 0.66
N LYS A 70 -10.66 -16.87 -0.02
CA LYS A 70 -10.64 -18.05 -0.90
C LYS A 70 -9.96 -17.79 -2.25
N PHE A 71 -9.89 -16.53 -2.67
CA PHE A 71 -9.42 -16.13 -4.01
C PHE A 71 -8.16 -15.26 -3.96
N ARG A 72 -7.55 -15.09 -2.79
CA ARG A 72 -6.31 -14.30 -2.64
C ARG A 72 -5.20 -14.76 -3.59
N SER A 73 -5.08 -16.06 -3.83
CA SER A 73 -4.06 -16.64 -4.72
C SER A 73 -4.26 -16.32 -6.20
N ILE A 74 -5.38 -15.71 -6.59
CA ILE A 74 -5.58 -15.21 -7.97
C ILE A 74 -4.78 -13.93 -8.19
N SER A 75 -4.59 -13.12 -7.16
CA SER A 75 -3.75 -11.92 -7.23
C SER A 75 -2.29 -12.29 -7.07
N ASN A 76 -1.48 -11.97 -8.06
CA ASN A 76 -0.03 -12.09 -8.01
C ASN A 76 0.55 -11.20 -6.91
N ILE A 77 0.07 -9.97 -6.80
CA ILE A 77 0.51 -9.00 -5.78
C ILE A 77 0.24 -9.54 -4.37
N LEU A 78 -0.98 -10.01 -4.09
CA LEU A 78 -1.31 -10.57 -2.78
C LEU A 78 -0.48 -11.82 -2.45
N THR A 79 -0.13 -12.62 -3.45
CA THR A 79 0.71 -13.82 -3.29
C THR A 79 2.15 -13.44 -2.99
N VAL A 80 2.74 -12.57 -3.80
CA VAL A 80 4.14 -12.14 -3.65
C VAL A 80 4.33 -11.33 -2.36
N ASN A 81 3.35 -10.52 -1.97
CA ASN A 81 3.41 -9.72 -0.74
C ASN A 81 3.42 -10.55 0.55
N ARG A 82 3.11 -11.85 0.51
CA ARG A 82 3.29 -12.71 1.69
C ARG A 82 4.75 -12.73 2.18
N LYS A 83 5.70 -12.39 1.32
CA LYS A 83 7.11 -12.16 1.67
C LYS A 83 7.28 -11.14 2.80
N MET A 84 6.37 -10.18 2.95
CA MET A 84 6.39 -9.21 4.05
C MET A 84 6.26 -9.85 5.44
N PHE A 85 5.66 -11.03 5.52
CA PHE A 85 5.50 -11.79 6.76
C PHE A 85 6.66 -12.78 7.01
N ASP A 86 7.74 -12.64 6.25
CA ASP A 86 8.97 -13.40 6.52
C ASP A 86 9.44 -13.13 7.96
N PRO A 87 9.70 -14.18 8.76
CA PRO A 87 10.09 -14.03 10.16
C PRO A 87 11.34 -13.17 10.37
N ASP A 88 12.28 -13.20 9.43
CA ASP A 88 13.53 -12.41 9.52
C ASP A 88 13.24 -10.92 9.29
N ILE A 89 12.35 -10.59 8.35
CA ILE A 89 11.90 -9.20 8.11
C ILE A 89 11.19 -8.68 9.36
N MET A 90 10.20 -9.42 9.85
CA MET A 90 9.41 -9.03 11.02
C MET A 90 10.28 -8.91 12.27
N SER A 91 11.19 -9.87 12.51
CA SER A 91 12.15 -9.83 13.62
C SER A 91 13.11 -8.65 13.47
N SER A 92 13.59 -8.35 12.29
CA SER A 92 14.49 -7.22 12.06
C SER A 92 13.81 -5.89 12.39
N PHE A 93 12.57 -5.70 11.95
CA PHE A 93 11.81 -4.50 12.26
C PHE A 93 11.46 -4.40 13.74
N SER A 94 11.04 -5.49 14.39
CA SER A 94 10.69 -5.50 15.82
C SER A 94 11.83 -5.07 16.73
N LYS A 95 13.08 -5.31 16.33
CA LYS A 95 14.29 -4.99 17.13
C LYS A 95 14.77 -3.55 16.97
N ILE A 96 14.22 -2.77 16.06
CA ILE A 96 14.66 -1.38 15.81
C ILE A 96 14.36 -0.51 17.03
N HIS A 97 13.14 -0.64 17.59
CA HIS A 97 12.67 0.17 18.69
C HIS A 97 11.53 -0.58 19.43
N GLU A 98 11.36 -0.32 20.71
CA GLU A 98 10.31 -0.95 21.53
C GLU A 98 8.89 -0.80 20.96
N CYS A 99 8.57 0.34 20.34
CA CYS A 99 7.28 0.54 19.69
C CYS A 99 7.05 -0.37 18.46
N CYS A 100 8.08 -1.02 17.95
CA CYS A 100 8.03 -1.95 16.83
C CYS A 100 7.86 -3.41 17.27
N GLU A 101 8.01 -3.74 18.54
CA GLU A 101 7.96 -5.12 19.04
C GLU A 101 6.65 -5.83 18.69
N GLY A 102 5.55 -5.09 18.65
CA GLY A 102 4.23 -5.63 18.34
C GLY A 102 4.07 -6.17 16.91
N VAL A 103 4.98 -5.85 15.98
CA VAL A 103 4.85 -6.26 14.57
C VAL A 103 4.84 -7.78 14.40
N ILE A 104 5.60 -8.50 15.23
CA ILE A 104 5.66 -9.99 15.18
C ILE A 104 4.32 -10.66 15.52
N HIS A 105 3.39 -9.91 16.09
CA HIS A 105 2.04 -10.36 16.41
C HIS A 105 0.99 -9.89 15.42
N ALA A 106 1.39 -9.20 14.35
CA ALA A 106 0.47 -8.78 13.30
C ALA A 106 -0.18 -10.02 12.66
N ASN A 107 -1.51 -10.08 12.69
CA ASN A 107 -2.30 -11.20 12.18
C ASN A 107 -3.35 -10.77 11.17
N SER A 108 -3.36 -9.50 10.79
CA SER A 108 -4.21 -8.95 9.74
C SER A 108 -3.41 -8.00 8.86
N ASP A 109 -3.74 -8.03 7.58
CA ASP A 109 -3.19 -7.12 6.58
C ASP A 109 -4.27 -6.65 5.61
N MET A 110 -4.04 -5.50 5.02
CA MET A 110 -4.80 -4.98 3.89
C MET A 110 -3.81 -4.45 2.86
N THR A 111 -3.99 -4.83 1.61
CA THR A 111 -3.13 -4.41 0.49
C THR A 111 -3.89 -3.48 -0.44
N LYS A 112 -3.27 -2.36 -0.74
CA LYS A 112 -3.78 -1.35 -1.66
C LYS A 112 -2.79 -1.13 -2.79
N VAL A 113 -3.24 -1.15 -4.03
CA VAL A 113 -2.48 -0.63 -5.18
C VAL A 113 -2.91 0.79 -5.40
N ARG A 114 -1.95 1.71 -5.50
CA ARG A 114 -2.16 3.11 -5.86
C ARG A 114 -1.39 3.45 -7.12
N TYR A 115 -1.98 4.31 -7.94
CA TYR A 115 -1.35 4.90 -9.10
C TYR A 115 -1.47 6.41 -9.02
N TYR A 116 -0.38 7.09 -9.29
CA TYR A 116 -0.28 8.54 -9.32
C TYR A 116 0.19 8.97 -10.70
N HIS A 117 -0.50 9.92 -11.28
CA HIS A 117 -0.17 10.54 -12.54
C HIS A 117 0.02 12.06 -12.35
N ASP A 118 0.00 12.86 -13.41
CA ASP A 118 0.25 14.29 -13.34
C ASP A 118 -0.66 15.00 -12.34
N LYS A 119 -0.08 15.84 -11.48
CA LYS A 119 -0.72 16.61 -10.40
C LYS A 119 -1.42 15.77 -9.34
N GLU A 120 -1.16 14.48 -9.27
CA GLU A 120 -1.69 13.62 -8.23
C GLU A 120 -0.75 13.57 -7.02
N TYR A 121 -1.33 13.64 -5.83
CA TYR A 121 -0.63 13.74 -4.54
C TYR A 121 -1.43 13.09 -3.41
N TYR A 122 -0.82 13.07 -2.22
CA TYR A 122 -1.52 12.76 -0.98
C TYR A 122 -1.01 13.68 0.14
N GLU A 123 -1.90 14.50 0.72
CA GLU A 123 -1.56 15.37 1.82
C GLU A 123 -1.17 14.60 3.10
N PRO A 124 -0.46 15.27 4.02
CA PRO A 124 -0.05 14.66 5.27
C PRO A 124 -1.22 14.10 6.08
N HIS A 125 -1.06 12.86 6.54
CA HIS A 125 -2.02 12.14 7.36
C HIS A 125 -1.32 11.07 8.20
N THR A 126 -2.07 10.46 9.11
CA THR A 126 -1.65 9.29 9.90
C THR A 126 -2.63 8.14 9.68
N ASP A 127 -2.13 6.92 9.74
CA ASP A 127 -2.91 5.70 9.60
C ASP A 127 -3.05 4.98 10.95
N LEU A 128 -3.60 5.67 11.96
CA LEU A 128 -3.66 5.23 13.36
C LEU A 128 -4.42 3.92 13.58
N ALA A 129 -5.26 3.49 12.63
CA ALA A 129 -5.95 2.21 12.69
C ALA A 129 -5.00 1.01 12.48
N TYR A 130 -3.78 1.26 12.02
CA TYR A 130 -2.79 0.23 11.71
C TYR A 130 -1.53 0.43 12.53
N GLN A 131 -0.93 -0.68 12.97
CA GLN A 131 0.30 -0.63 13.74
C GLN A 131 1.49 -0.22 12.87
N PHE A 132 1.56 -0.81 11.66
CA PHE A 132 2.66 -0.63 10.73
C PHE A 132 2.16 -0.54 9.31
N LEU A 133 2.94 0.16 8.50
CA LEU A 133 2.74 0.33 7.07
C LEU A 133 3.98 -0.16 6.33
N SER A 134 3.80 -0.74 5.15
CA SER A 134 4.89 -0.89 4.19
C SER A 134 4.47 -0.35 2.84
N PHE A 135 5.35 0.41 2.22
CA PHE A 135 5.12 1.01 0.91
C PHE A 135 6.23 0.56 -0.05
N SER A 136 5.83 -0.12 -1.11
CA SER A 136 6.72 -0.53 -2.20
C SER A 136 6.44 0.28 -3.44
N TYR A 137 7.50 0.76 -4.11
CA TYR A 137 7.41 1.67 -5.24
C TYR A 137 7.79 1.01 -6.54
N PHE A 138 7.02 1.33 -7.59
CA PHE A 138 7.27 0.83 -8.93
C PHE A 138 7.00 1.92 -9.97
N TYR A 139 7.79 1.90 -11.03
CA TYR A 139 7.57 2.69 -12.24
C TYR A 139 8.24 2.01 -13.43
N LYS A 140 7.74 2.28 -14.64
CA LYS A 140 8.37 1.81 -15.87
C LYS A 140 9.64 2.59 -16.16
N GLU A 141 10.66 1.89 -16.58
CA GLU A 141 11.89 2.53 -17.07
C GLU A 141 11.77 2.93 -18.55
N PRO A 142 12.35 4.07 -18.98
CA PRO A 142 12.95 5.08 -18.11
C PRO A 142 11.89 5.82 -17.28
N LYS A 143 12.24 6.26 -16.05
CA LYS A 143 11.35 7.08 -15.21
C LYS A 143 10.97 8.36 -15.94
N LYS A 144 9.66 8.60 -16.12
CA LYS A 144 9.13 9.75 -16.88
C LYS A 144 8.48 10.83 -16.01
N PHE A 145 8.56 10.73 -14.69
CA PHE A 145 7.98 11.69 -13.76
C PHE A 145 9.01 12.17 -12.74
N SER A 146 8.73 13.32 -12.14
CA SER A 146 9.38 13.85 -10.94
C SER A 146 8.39 13.92 -9.78
N GLY A 147 8.89 14.08 -8.55
CA GLY A 147 8.05 14.02 -7.35
C GLY A 147 7.54 12.60 -7.06
N GLY A 148 6.40 12.52 -6.39
CA GLY A 148 5.84 11.24 -5.93
C GLY A 148 6.61 10.64 -4.76
N ASP A 149 7.43 11.43 -4.09
CA ASP A 149 8.24 11.01 -2.96
C ASP A 149 7.40 10.95 -1.69
N LEU A 150 7.74 10.04 -0.79
CA LEU A 150 7.09 9.95 0.51
C LEU A 150 7.77 10.95 1.45
N PHE A 151 7.01 11.87 2.02
CA PHE A 151 7.55 12.85 2.94
C PHE A 151 6.91 12.78 4.32
N PHE A 152 7.68 13.17 5.34
CA PHE A 152 7.34 13.09 6.74
C PHE A 152 7.50 14.48 7.37
N PRO A 153 6.44 15.33 7.34
CA PRO A 153 6.56 16.75 7.63
C PRO A 153 7.03 17.04 9.06
N LYS A 154 6.56 16.30 10.05
CA LYS A 154 6.98 16.45 11.45
C LYS A 154 8.45 16.10 11.70
N HIS A 155 9.05 15.38 10.79
CA HIS A 155 10.43 14.91 10.91
C HIS A 155 11.40 15.61 9.95
N ASN A 156 10.89 16.48 9.08
CA ASN A 156 11.66 17.09 7.99
C ASN A 156 12.48 16.04 7.23
N HIS A 157 11.83 14.94 6.88
CA HIS A 157 12.45 13.77 6.24
C HIS A 157 11.67 13.38 5.00
N GLU A 158 12.37 12.88 3.99
CA GLU A 158 11.80 12.44 2.73
C GLU A 158 12.43 11.11 2.33
N TYR A 159 11.61 10.24 1.75
CA TYR A 159 12.04 8.98 1.18
C TYR A 159 11.72 8.98 -0.31
N LEU A 160 12.76 9.00 -1.11
CA LEU A 160 12.66 9.12 -2.57
C LEU A 160 11.96 7.89 -3.18
N CYS A 161 11.08 8.14 -4.14
CA CYS A 161 10.43 7.11 -4.93
C CYS A 161 11.46 6.43 -5.85
N LYS A 162 11.99 5.29 -5.38
CA LYS A 162 12.97 4.47 -6.09
C LYS A 162 12.32 3.16 -6.52
N ASN A 163 12.55 2.75 -7.77
CA ASN A 163 11.96 1.52 -8.33
C ASN A 163 12.37 0.28 -7.52
N ASN A 164 11.44 -0.62 -7.27
CA ASN A 164 11.64 -1.85 -6.49
C ASN A 164 12.23 -1.60 -5.09
N SER A 165 11.94 -0.47 -4.49
CA SER A 165 12.30 -0.19 -3.10
C SER A 165 11.09 -0.29 -2.18
N MET A 166 11.33 -0.53 -0.89
CA MET A 166 10.30 -0.62 0.12
C MET A 166 10.73 0.08 1.41
N ILE A 167 9.79 0.77 2.04
CA ILE A 167 9.94 1.30 3.39
C ILE A 167 8.87 0.71 4.31
N ILE A 168 9.26 0.33 5.53
CA ILE A 168 8.36 -0.10 6.61
C ILE A 168 8.48 0.90 7.76
N PHE A 169 7.35 1.39 8.28
CA PHE A 169 7.32 2.36 9.36
C PHE A 169 6.01 2.28 10.17
N PRO A 170 5.95 2.83 11.41
CA PRO A 170 4.73 2.80 12.22
C PRO A 170 3.61 3.68 11.65
N GLY A 171 2.35 3.22 11.75
CA GLY A 171 1.18 3.93 11.23
C GLY A 171 0.89 5.29 11.91
N TRP A 172 1.46 5.56 13.09
CA TRP A 172 1.34 6.86 13.78
C TRP A 172 2.24 7.95 13.20
N VAL A 173 3.22 7.59 12.37
CA VAL A 173 4.10 8.57 11.72
C VAL A 173 3.31 9.30 10.65
N GLU A 174 3.22 10.64 10.79
CA GLU A 174 2.55 11.48 9.80
C GLU A 174 3.35 11.49 8.51
N HIS A 175 2.68 11.21 7.40
CA HIS A 175 3.31 11.09 6.09
C HIS A 175 2.38 11.57 4.98
N GLY A 176 2.97 11.94 3.87
CA GLY A 176 2.26 12.34 2.64
C GLY A 176 3.05 11.95 1.41
N VAL A 177 2.48 12.19 0.25
CA VAL A 177 3.13 11.97 -1.06
C VAL A 177 3.18 13.30 -1.79
N THR A 178 4.38 13.72 -2.19
CA THR A 178 4.58 14.94 -2.98
C THR A 178 3.89 14.81 -4.33
N GLU A 179 3.49 15.95 -4.90
CA GLU A 179 2.83 15.95 -6.21
C GLU A 179 3.72 15.31 -7.27
N VAL A 180 3.12 14.44 -8.07
CA VAL A 180 3.74 13.85 -9.25
C VAL A 180 3.64 14.84 -10.41
N SER A 181 4.73 15.06 -11.11
CA SER A 181 4.76 15.84 -12.34
C SER A 181 5.24 14.96 -13.48
N ILE A 182 4.40 14.76 -14.49
CA ILE A 182 4.69 13.96 -15.67
C ILE A 182 4.24 14.70 -16.92
N ASP A 183 5.16 14.90 -17.85
CA ASP A 183 4.87 15.51 -19.15
C ASP A 183 4.32 14.44 -20.13
N ASN A 184 3.15 13.93 -19.82
CA ASN A 184 2.47 12.94 -20.63
C ASN A 184 0.96 13.06 -20.46
N SER A 185 0.24 13.11 -21.55
CA SER A 185 -1.23 13.22 -21.56
C SER A 185 -1.94 11.87 -21.44
N ASP A 186 -1.24 10.75 -21.65
CA ASP A 186 -1.85 9.42 -21.61
C ASP A 186 -1.76 8.82 -20.20
N TYR A 187 -2.84 8.96 -19.44
CA TYR A 187 -2.98 8.38 -18.10
C TYR A 187 -2.77 6.86 -18.08
N TYR A 188 -3.15 6.16 -19.13
CA TYR A 188 -3.20 4.69 -19.16
C TYR A 188 -1.96 4.02 -19.73
N ASP A 189 -0.94 4.76 -20.10
CA ASP A 189 0.32 4.19 -20.59
C ASP A 189 1.16 3.52 -19.47
N GLY A 190 0.81 3.81 -18.21
CA GLY A 190 1.42 3.22 -17.02
C GLY A 190 2.79 3.79 -16.67
N TYR A 191 3.17 4.97 -17.18
CA TYR A 191 4.44 5.63 -16.83
C TYR A 191 4.36 6.50 -15.58
N GLY A 192 3.24 6.56 -14.90
CA GLY A 192 3.13 7.19 -13.60
C GLY A 192 3.78 6.37 -12.47
N ARG A 193 3.56 6.80 -11.25
CA ARG A 193 4.11 6.20 -10.04
C ARG A 193 3.13 5.19 -9.44
N TYR A 194 3.56 3.96 -9.29
CA TYR A 194 2.82 2.95 -8.54
C TYR A 194 3.31 2.84 -7.09
N CYS A 195 2.38 2.52 -6.20
CA CYS A 195 2.69 2.13 -4.84
C CYS A 195 1.81 0.93 -4.43
N ILE A 196 2.45 -0.13 -3.98
CA ILE A 196 1.77 -1.20 -3.26
C ILE A 196 1.91 -0.87 -1.78
N SER A 197 0.78 -0.54 -1.14
CA SER A 197 0.70 -0.17 0.27
C SER A 197 0.12 -1.32 1.06
N ASN A 198 0.83 -1.79 2.09
CA ASN A 198 0.31 -2.79 3.02
C ASN A 198 0.12 -2.15 4.39
N PHE A 199 -1.00 -2.47 5.00
CA PHE A 199 -1.44 -1.97 6.29
C PHE A 199 -1.55 -3.14 7.25
N PHE A 200 -0.72 -3.17 8.29
CA PHE A 200 -0.63 -4.28 9.23
C PHE A 200 -1.31 -3.94 10.54
N GLY A 201 -2.08 -4.87 11.05
CA GLY A 201 -2.78 -4.73 12.30
C GLY A 201 -2.82 -6.03 13.11
N HIS A 202 -3.34 -5.90 14.32
CA HIS A 202 -3.65 -7.02 15.17
C HIS A 202 -5.16 -7.07 15.43
N ILE A 203 -5.78 -8.18 15.06
CA ILE A 203 -7.17 -8.47 15.39
C ILE A 203 -7.18 -9.42 16.57
N ASN A 204 -7.78 -8.99 17.68
CA ASN A 204 -7.98 -9.88 18.82
C ASN A 204 -9.09 -10.90 18.52
N THR A 205 -8.70 -12.09 18.14
CA THR A 205 -9.61 -13.20 17.81
C THR A 205 -10.35 -13.78 19.03
N ASN A 206 -9.89 -13.42 20.26
CA ASN A 206 -10.53 -13.89 21.49
C ASN A 206 -11.72 -13.03 21.93
N GLN A 207 -11.92 -11.85 21.37
CA GLN A 207 -13.15 -11.13 21.55
C GLN A 207 -14.20 -11.73 20.62
N LYS A 208 -15.16 -12.48 21.21
CA LYS A 208 -16.46 -12.76 20.58
C LYS A 208 -17.25 -11.44 20.43
N ASN A 209 -16.68 -10.49 19.75
CA ASN A 209 -17.46 -9.36 19.26
C ASN A 209 -18.29 -9.92 18.12
N GLU A 210 -19.59 -10.02 18.35
CA GLU A 210 -20.61 -10.18 17.32
C GLU A 210 -20.67 -8.95 16.40
N THR A 211 -19.52 -8.48 15.96
CA THR A 211 -19.46 -7.68 14.76
C THR A 211 -19.80 -8.67 13.67
N LYS A 212 -21.07 -8.67 13.27
CA LYS A 212 -21.51 -9.36 12.06
C LYS A 212 -20.61 -8.84 10.94
N VAL A 213 -19.50 -9.53 10.72
CA VAL A 213 -18.77 -9.41 9.46
C VAL A 213 -19.78 -9.85 8.43
N VAL A 214 -20.43 -8.89 7.80
CA VAL A 214 -21.29 -9.15 6.66
C VAL A 214 -20.36 -9.63 5.56
N THR A 215 -20.06 -10.92 5.57
CA THR A 215 -19.43 -11.60 4.45
C THR A 215 -20.44 -11.62 3.32
N LYS A 216 -20.61 -10.50 2.66
CA LYS A 216 -21.32 -10.43 1.41
C LYS A 216 -20.38 -11.01 0.37
N ASN A 217 -20.69 -12.19 -0.13
CA ASN A 217 -20.01 -12.75 -1.28
C ASN A 217 -20.41 -11.89 -2.48
N PHE A 218 -19.53 -11.02 -2.94
CA PHE A 218 -19.73 -10.27 -4.16
C PHE A 218 -19.41 -11.19 -5.35
N THR A 219 -20.28 -11.21 -6.32
CA THR A 219 -20.14 -12.03 -7.53
C THR A 219 -19.58 -11.24 -8.72
N SER A 220 -19.54 -9.90 -8.60
CA SER A 220 -18.98 -9.01 -9.62
C SER A 220 -18.36 -7.74 -9.00
N ILE A 221 -17.55 -7.05 -9.79
CA ILE A 221 -16.96 -5.76 -9.41
C ILE A 221 -18.05 -4.70 -9.24
N GLU A 222 -19.07 -4.70 -10.11
CA GLU A 222 -20.20 -3.77 -10.04
C GLU A 222 -20.97 -3.93 -8.73
N GLU A 223 -21.21 -5.16 -8.29
CA GLU A 223 -21.89 -5.43 -7.01
C GLU A 223 -21.08 -4.94 -5.82
N THR A 224 -19.75 -5.09 -5.88
CA THR A 224 -18.83 -4.57 -4.87
C THR A 224 -18.88 -3.05 -4.80
N LEU A 225 -18.84 -2.38 -5.95
CA LEU A 225 -18.91 -0.92 -6.03
C LEU A 225 -20.23 -0.36 -5.50
N ASP A 226 -21.35 -0.96 -5.86
CA ASP A 226 -22.67 -0.56 -5.41
C ASP A 226 -22.83 -0.72 -3.89
N TYR A 227 -22.24 -1.77 -3.32
CA TYR A 227 -22.24 -1.96 -1.88
C TYR A 227 -21.47 -0.85 -1.18
N PHE A 228 -20.25 -0.53 -1.61
CA PHE A 228 -19.44 0.52 -0.98
C PHE A 228 -20.06 1.92 -1.14
N LYS A 229 -20.64 2.24 -2.29
CA LYS A 229 -21.41 3.50 -2.48
C LYS A 229 -22.56 3.60 -1.48
N LYS A 230 -23.32 2.52 -1.27
CA LYS A 230 -24.44 2.47 -0.31
C LYS A 230 -23.98 2.58 1.15
N VAL A 231 -22.82 2.03 1.50
CA VAL A 231 -22.26 2.11 2.86
C VAL A 231 -21.74 3.52 3.14
N SER A 232 -21.07 4.14 2.18
CA SER A 232 -20.54 5.51 2.29
C SER A 232 -21.65 6.54 2.40
N SER A 233 -22.78 6.35 1.72
CA SER A 233 -23.94 7.27 1.77
C SER A 233 -24.73 7.20 3.08
N LYS A 234 -24.60 6.14 3.88
CA LYS A 234 -25.28 5.99 5.18
C LYS A 234 -24.52 6.58 6.37
N LYS A 235 -23.33 7.14 6.16
CA LYS A 235 -22.50 7.78 7.20
C LYS A 235 -22.59 9.32 7.19
N LYS A 236 -23.59 9.88 6.50
CA LYS A 236 -23.94 11.30 6.56
C LYS A 236 -25.13 11.54 7.47
#